data_2bb62a699e6bb9f8038dbb657c5aaaab
#
_entry.id   2bb62a699e6bb9f8038dbb657c5aaaab
#
_cell.length_a   1.000
_cell.length_b   1.000
_cell.length_c   1.000
_cell.angle_alpha   90.00
_cell.angle_beta   90.00
_cell.angle_gamma   90.00
#
_symmetry.space_group_name_H-M   'P 1'
#
loop_
_entity.id
_entity.type
_entity.pdbx_description
1 polymer ?
#
loop_
_entity_poly.entity_id
_entity_poly.type
_entity_poly.pdbx_seq_one_letter_code
_entity_poly.pdbx_strand_id
1 'polypeptide(L)'
;MLADGTKVWLNSASRLIYPQSFMGKERRVVLSGEAFFDVAHDAERPFIVETSRMNVKVLGTRFNVNDYDDNEEVSTTLVNGSVEIVSGGQQAFRLVPGEQAYGKENELEKREVNVRLYTSWIDGKFLFNNTELEEIAKQISRWYDVEIFFSNESVKKVRFTGAIVKFKPLDDLV
;
A
#
# COMPACT_ATOMS: atom_id res chain seq x y z
N MET A 1 -10.88 -1.56 -13.30
CA MET A 1 -12.08 -2.15 -12.65
C MET A 1 -12.06 -3.62 -12.93
N LEU A 2 -12.24 -4.45 -11.92
CA LEU A 2 -12.28 -5.92 -12.02
C LEU A 2 -13.69 -6.40 -12.38
N ALA A 3 -13.79 -7.70 -12.69
CA ALA A 3 -15.06 -8.30 -13.16
C ALA A 3 -16.20 -8.28 -12.13
N ASP A 4 -15.87 -8.17 -10.84
CA ASP A 4 -16.82 -8.08 -9.72
C ASP A 4 -17.26 -6.62 -9.40
N GLY A 5 -16.77 -5.63 -10.16
CA GLY A 5 -17.00 -4.21 -9.92
C GLY A 5 -16.02 -3.55 -8.97
N THR A 6 -15.07 -4.30 -8.39
CA THR A 6 -13.99 -3.75 -7.56
C THR A 6 -13.13 -2.79 -8.37
N LYS A 7 -12.87 -1.60 -7.81
CA LYS A 7 -11.96 -0.62 -8.39
C LYS A 7 -10.58 -0.76 -7.76
N VAL A 8 -9.54 -0.72 -8.59
CA VAL A 8 -8.16 -0.78 -8.13
C VAL A 8 -7.38 0.37 -8.77
N TRP A 9 -6.64 1.10 -7.94
CA TRP A 9 -5.60 2.04 -8.35
C TRP A 9 -4.27 1.38 -8.08
N LEU A 10 -3.45 1.28 -9.09
CA LEU A 10 -2.12 0.67 -9.00
C LEU A 10 -1.08 1.78 -9.01
N ASN A 11 -0.19 1.80 -8.00
CA ASN A 11 0.88 2.78 -7.93
C ASN A 11 2.04 2.42 -8.87
N SER A 12 2.99 3.33 -9.08
CA SER A 12 4.18 3.12 -9.92
C SER A 12 4.99 1.90 -9.46
N ALA A 13 5.65 1.22 -10.39
CA ALA A 13 6.45 0.01 -10.16
C ALA A 13 5.68 -1.13 -9.45
N SER A 14 4.34 -1.20 -9.63
CA SER A 14 3.51 -2.23 -9.01
C SER A 14 2.88 -3.15 -10.05
N ARG A 15 2.59 -4.38 -9.63
CA ARG A 15 2.00 -5.44 -10.45
C ARG A 15 0.82 -6.07 -9.74
N LEU A 16 -0.31 -6.22 -10.44
CA LEU A 16 -1.49 -6.92 -9.97
C LEU A 16 -1.80 -8.09 -10.91
N ILE A 17 -1.91 -9.29 -10.35
CA ILE A 17 -2.34 -10.50 -11.06
C ILE A 17 -3.74 -10.86 -10.58
N TYR A 18 -4.67 -11.00 -11.51
CA TYR A 18 -6.07 -11.33 -11.22
C TYR A 18 -6.69 -12.17 -12.34
N PRO A 19 -7.68 -13.02 -12.05
CA PRO A 19 -8.37 -13.81 -13.05
C PRO A 19 -9.32 -12.93 -13.89
N GLN A 20 -9.60 -13.34 -15.10
CA GLN A 20 -10.57 -12.66 -15.96
C GLN A 20 -11.99 -12.61 -15.32
N SER A 21 -12.34 -13.63 -14.52
CA SER A 21 -13.56 -13.69 -13.71
C SER A 21 -13.32 -14.50 -12.44
N PHE A 22 -14.03 -14.17 -11.37
CA PHE A 22 -13.94 -14.89 -10.09
C PHE A 22 -14.93 -16.04 -10.05
N MET A 23 -14.45 -17.26 -10.30
CA MET A 23 -15.25 -18.49 -10.45
C MET A 23 -15.33 -19.37 -9.19
N GLY A 24 -15.01 -18.87 -8.03
CA GLY A 24 -14.90 -19.67 -6.81
C GLY A 24 -15.63 -19.07 -5.62
N LYS A 25 -15.36 -19.64 -4.45
CA LYS A 25 -15.86 -19.17 -3.15
C LYS A 25 -15.11 -17.93 -2.66
N GLU A 26 -14.05 -17.54 -3.33
CA GLU A 26 -13.19 -16.39 -2.99
C GLU A 26 -12.85 -15.59 -4.24
N ARG A 27 -12.62 -14.30 -4.07
CA ARG A 27 -12.13 -13.36 -5.09
C ARG A 27 -10.67 -13.05 -4.77
N ARG A 28 -9.73 -13.78 -5.39
CA ARG A 28 -8.30 -13.70 -5.07
C ARG A 28 -7.54 -12.94 -6.14
N VAL A 29 -6.66 -12.04 -5.69
CA VAL A 29 -5.69 -11.31 -6.51
C VAL A 29 -4.32 -11.36 -5.84
N VAL A 30 -3.25 -11.24 -6.63
CA VAL A 30 -1.87 -11.22 -6.13
C VAL A 30 -1.27 -9.85 -6.45
N LEU A 31 -0.73 -9.18 -5.43
CA LEU A 31 -0.12 -7.87 -5.52
C LEU A 31 1.38 -7.94 -5.20
N SER A 32 2.18 -7.28 -6.02
CA SER A 32 3.56 -6.87 -5.71
C SER A 32 3.64 -5.36 -5.89
N GLY A 33 4.14 -4.63 -4.88
CA GLY A 33 4.16 -3.18 -4.84
C GLY A 33 2.97 -2.57 -4.09
N GLU A 34 2.40 -1.48 -4.57
CA GLU A 34 1.35 -0.73 -3.88
C GLU A 34 0.08 -0.58 -4.70
N ALA A 35 -1.06 -0.85 -4.05
CA ALA A 35 -2.38 -0.63 -4.65
C ALA A 35 -3.41 -0.18 -3.62
N PHE A 36 -4.32 0.66 -4.08
CA PHE A 36 -5.52 1.02 -3.36
C PHE A 36 -6.71 0.26 -3.94
N PHE A 37 -7.52 -0.31 -3.06
CA PHE A 37 -8.68 -1.10 -3.41
C PHE A 37 -9.96 -0.43 -2.89
N ASP A 38 -10.98 -0.34 -3.74
CA ASP A 38 -12.37 -0.06 -3.39
C ASP A 38 -13.18 -1.29 -3.78
N VAL A 39 -13.28 -2.23 -2.83
CA VAL A 39 -13.81 -3.58 -3.08
C VAL A 39 -15.33 -3.58 -3.08
N ALA A 40 -15.92 -4.11 -4.15
CA ALA A 40 -17.35 -4.35 -4.23
C ALA A 40 -17.81 -5.30 -3.12
N HIS A 41 -18.89 -4.93 -2.41
CA HIS A 41 -19.38 -5.72 -1.29
C HIS A 41 -19.97 -7.07 -1.75
N ASP A 42 -19.46 -8.16 -1.15
CA ASP A 42 -19.97 -9.50 -1.32
C ASP A 42 -19.66 -10.32 -0.04
N ALA A 43 -20.67 -10.54 0.78
CA ALA A 43 -20.53 -11.23 2.07
C ALA A 43 -20.30 -12.74 1.92
N GLU A 44 -20.69 -13.33 0.78
CA GLU A 44 -20.57 -14.77 0.54
C GLU A 44 -19.21 -15.13 -0.05
N ARG A 45 -18.57 -14.20 -0.78
CA ARG A 45 -17.29 -14.43 -1.44
C ARG A 45 -16.26 -13.37 -1.01
N PRO A 46 -15.46 -13.65 0.01
CA PRO A 46 -14.43 -12.73 0.45
C PRO A 46 -13.46 -12.39 -0.68
N PHE A 47 -12.97 -11.12 -0.68
CA PHE A 47 -11.90 -10.65 -1.54
C PHE A 47 -10.58 -10.79 -0.79
N ILE A 48 -9.60 -11.41 -1.43
CA ILE A 48 -8.29 -11.66 -0.83
C ILE A 48 -7.21 -11.01 -1.68
N VAL A 49 -6.46 -10.10 -1.07
CA VAL A 49 -5.21 -9.60 -1.65
C VAL A 49 -4.07 -10.39 -1.03
N GLU A 50 -3.41 -11.19 -1.86
CA GLU A 50 -2.23 -11.96 -1.48
C GLU A 50 -0.99 -11.17 -1.86
N THR A 51 -0.07 -11.01 -0.91
CA THR A 51 1.23 -10.41 -1.12
C THR A 51 2.33 -11.38 -0.68
N SER A 52 3.60 -11.01 -0.86
CA SER A 52 4.72 -11.86 -0.45
C SER A 52 4.79 -12.06 1.06
N ARG A 53 4.28 -11.11 1.86
CA ARG A 53 4.45 -11.04 3.32
C ARG A 53 3.16 -11.12 4.13
N MET A 54 1.99 -10.86 3.51
CA MET A 54 0.69 -10.94 4.20
C MET A 54 -0.47 -11.25 3.25
N ASN A 55 -1.57 -11.75 3.79
CA ASN A 55 -2.85 -11.86 3.13
C ASN A 55 -3.86 -10.89 3.77
N VAL A 56 -4.56 -10.15 2.93
CA VAL A 56 -5.57 -9.16 3.34
C VAL A 56 -6.92 -9.66 2.88
N LYS A 57 -7.83 -9.97 3.82
CA LYS A 57 -9.16 -10.51 3.53
C LYS A 57 -10.24 -9.50 3.90
N VAL A 58 -11.15 -9.24 2.96
CA VAL A 58 -12.23 -8.26 3.10
C VAL A 58 -13.53 -8.75 2.46
N LEU A 59 -14.67 -8.13 2.83
CA LEU A 59 -15.98 -8.42 2.21
C LEU A 59 -16.49 -7.25 1.35
N GLY A 60 -16.01 -6.02 1.57
CA GLY A 60 -16.41 -4.80 0.89
C GLY A 60 -15.83 -3.61 1.65
N THR A 61 -14.66 -3.15 1.23
CA THR A 61 -13.75 -2.36 2.06
C THR A 61 -12.90 -1.46 1.19
N ARG A 62 -12.56 -0.27 1.70
CA ARG A 62 -11.60 0.64 1.07
C ARG A 62 -10.31 0.64 1.87
N PHE A 63 -9.21 0.25 1.25
CA PHE A 63 -7.92 0.12 1.92
C PHE A 63 -6.75 0.23 0.95
N ASN A 64 -5.58 0.57 1.47
CA ASN A 64 -4.31 0.60 0.76
C ASN A 64 -3.43 -0.56 1.21
N VAL A 65 -2.76 -1.21 0.30
CA VAL A 65 -1.71 -2.22 0.58
C VAL A 65 -0.41 -1.74 -0.03
N ASN A 66 0.68 -1.79 0.73
CA ASN A 66 2.02 -1.45 0.28
C ASN A 66 2.98 -2.59 0.64
N ASP A 67 3.44 -3.33 -0.38
CA ASP A 67 4.38 -4.45 -0.29
C ASP A 67 5.44 -4.38 -1.39
N TYR A 68 6.22 -3.28 -1.42
CA TYR A 68 7.40 -3.20 -2.28
C TYR A 68 8.56 -4.00 -1.66
N ASP A 69 9.29 -4.72 -2.50
CA ASP A 69 10.40 -5.57 -2.07
C ASP A 69 11.57 -4.77 -1.44
N ASP A 70 11.75 -3.51 -1.84
CA ASP A 70 12.75 -2.58 -1.31
C ASP A 70 12.32 -1.85 -0.05
N ASN A 71 11.09 -2.07 0.44
CA ASN A 71 10.63 -1.59 1.73
C ASN A 71 10.95 -2.62 2.82
N GLU A 72 11.44 -2.16 3.98
CA GLU A 72 11.68 -3.03 5.12
C GLU A 72 10.40 -3.67 5.66
N GLU A 73 9.30 -2.94 5.61
CA GLU A 73 8.01 -3.34 6.14
C GLU A 73 6.95 -3.42 5.04
N VAL A 74 6.04 -4.36 5.19
CA VAL A 74 4.76 -4.38 4.48
C VAL A 74 3.73 -3.62 5.30
N SER A 75 2.75 -3.01 4.64
CA SER A 75 1.66 -2.35 5.37
C SER A 75 0.31 -2.42 4.66
N THR A 76 -0.76 -2.42 5.47
CA THR A 76 -2.14 -2.30 5.01
C THR A 76 -2.86 -1.24 5.84
N THR A 77 -3.38 -0.19 5.19
CA THR A 77 -4.06 0.93 5.84
C THR A 77 -5.55 0.89 5.51
N LEU A 78 -6.39 0.86 6.53
CA LEU A 78 -7.85 0.80 6.37
C LEU A 78 -8.48 2.20 6.34
N VAL A 79 -9.24 2.45 5.27
CA VAL A 79 -10.00 3.71 5.09
C VAL A 79 -11.45 3.57 5.53
N ASN A 80 -12.12 2.49 5.10
CA ASN A 80 -13.53 2.24 5.41
C ASN A 80 -13.84 0.74 5.34
N GLY A 81 -14.72 0.25 6.21
CA GLY A 81 -15.10 -1.15 6.30
C GLY A 81 -14.32 -1.91 7.38
N SER A 82 -13.92 -3.13 7.09
CA SER A 82 -13.14 -3.99 7.99
C SER A 82 -12.15 -4.83 7.18
N VAL A 83 -10.96 -4.99 7.70
CA VAL A 83 -9.88 -5.82 7.14
C VAL A 83 -9.50 -6.89 8.14
N GLU A 84 -9.38 -8.13 7.67
CA GLU A 84 -8.77 -9.23 8.38
C GLU A 84 -7.37 -9.50 7.79
N ILE A 85 -6.34 -9.41 8.63
CA ILE A 85 -4.94 -9.67 8.24
C ILE A 85 -4.55 -11.08 8.67
N VAL A 86 -3.95 -11.82 7.74
CA VAL A 86 -3.38 -13.15 7.98
C VAL A 86 -1.95 -13.17 7.46
N SER A 87 -0.98 -13.52 8.30
CA SER A 87 0.42 -13.64 7.92
C SER A 87 1.08 -14.82 8.62
N GLY A 88 1.86 -15.61 7.88
CA GLY A 88 2.82 -16.58 8.39
C GLY A 88 2.38 -17.56 9.48
N GLY A 89 1.05 -17.88 9.56
CA GLY A 89 0.50 -18.73 10.62
C GLY A 89 0.25 -18.02 11.95
N GLN A 90 0.42 -16.69 12.01
CA GLN A 90 0.03 -15.89 13.17
C GLN A 90 -1.51 -15.80 13.28
N GLN A 91 -1.97 -15.51 14.50
CA GLN A 91 -3.39 -15.28 14.74
C GLN A 91 -3.86 -14.06 13.94
N ALA A 92 -4.89 -14.27 13.10
CA ALA A 92 -5.50 -13.20 12.34
C ALA A 92 -5.99 -12.07 13.26
N PHE A 93 -5.74 -10.83 12.88
CA PHE A 93 -6.27 -9.67 13.60
C PHE A 93 -7.04 -8.73 12.66
N ARG A 94 -7.92 -7.93 13.23
CA ARG A 94 -8.78 -7.02 12.47
C ARG A 94 -8.33 -5.58 12.64
N LEU A 95 -8.47 -4.83 11.53
CA LEU A 95 -8.35 -3.38 11.52
C LEU A 95 -9.74 -2.75 11.52
N VAL A 96 -9.84 -1.60 12.17
CA VAL A 96 -10.95 -0.65 12.05
C VAL A 96 -10.50 0.58 11.26
N PRO A 97 -11.41 1.40 10.70
CA PRO A 97 -11.04 2.60 9.94
C PRO A 97 -10.09 3.52 10.72
N GLY A 98 -9.01 3.95 10.06
CA GLY A 98 -7.95 4.74 10.68
C GLY A 98 -6.78 3.91 11.22
N GLU A 99 -6.87 2.58 11.24
CA GLU A 99 -5.76 1.70 11.63
C GLU A 99 -4.94 1.23 10.42
N GLN A 100 -3.68 0.94 10.70
CA GLN A 100 -2.73 0.32 9.77
C GLN A 100 -2.10 -0.91 10.43
N ALA A 101 -2.11 -2.04 9.71
CA ALA A 101 -1.21 -3.16 9.98
C ALA A 101 0.13 -2.86 9.32
N TYR A 102 1.23 -3.14 9.99
CA TYR A 102 2.59 -2.94 9.46
C TYR A 102 3.58 -3.90 10.11
N GLY A 103 4.70 -4.12 9.47
CA GLY A 103 5.79 -4.93 10.02
C GLY A 103 6.48 -5.82 9.00
N LYS A 104 7.28 -6.76 9.48
CA LYS A 104 7.96 -7.79 8.71
C LYS A 104 7.11 -9.07 8.70
N GLU A 105 7.42 -10.00 7.80
CA GLU A 105 6.58 -11.16 7.45
C GLU A 105 5.92 -11.91 8.62
N ASN A 106 6.60 -12.07 9.74
CA ASN A 106 6.08 -12.83 10.89
C ASN A 106 5.88 -11.98 12.15
N GLU A 107 6.01 -10.66 12.04
CA GLU A 107 5.96 -9.73 13.16
C GLU A 107 5.10 -8.52 12.77
N LEU A 108 3.79 -8.77 12.53
CA LEU A 108 2.87 -7.70 12.20
C LEU A 108 2.27 -7.10 13.47
N GLU A 109 2.24 -5.79 13.48
CA GLU A 109 1.63 -4.95 14.52
C GLU A 109 0.56 -4.06 13.91
N LYS A 110 -0.23 -3.38 14.75
CA LYS A 110 -1.17 -2.38 14.30
C LYS A 110 -1.03 -1.06 15.06
N ARG A 111 -1.31 0.04 14.37
CA ARG A 111 -1.28 1.40 14.92
C ARG A 111 -2.39 2.26 14.31
N GLU A 112 -2.78 3.31 15.01
CA GLU A 112 -3.59 4.39 14.43
C GLU A 112 -2.73 5.30 13.55
N VAL A 113 -3.28 5.71 12.41
CA VAL A 113 -2.56 6.53 11.43
C VAL A 113 -3.45 7.61 10.80
N ASN A 114 -2.81 8.68 10.32
CA ASN A 114 -3.46 9.57 9.38
C ASN A 114 -3.52 8.90 8.00
N VAL A 115 -4.68 8.35 7.66
CA VAL A 115 -4.93 7.61 6.41
C VAL A 115 -4.48 8.38 5.17
N ARG A 116 -4.60 9.73 5.18
CA ARG A 116 -4.22 10.57 4.03
C ARG A 116 -2.74 10.46 3.66
N LEU A 117 -1.86 10.16 4.61
CA LEU A 117 -0.43 9.95 4.34
C LEU A 117 -0.17 8.74 3.44
N TYR A 118 -1.08 7.76 3.46
CA TYR A 118 -0.96 6.49 2.75
C TYR A 118 -1.86 6.38 1.52
N THR A 119 -2.75 7.34 1.30
CA THR A 119 -3.73 7.28 0.20
C THR A 119 -3.71 8.47 -0.73
N SER A 120 -2.99 9.56 -0.39
CA SER A 120 -2.93 10.78 -1.19
C SER A 120 -2.29 10.61 -2.57
N TRP A 121 -1.52 9.53 -2.74
CA TRP A 121 -0.92 9.20 -4.02
C TRP A 121 -1.95 8.92 -5.13
N ILE A 122 -3.17 8.49 -4.77
CA ILE A 122 -4.30 8.28 -5.69
C ILE A 122 -4.66 9.61 -6.38
N ASP A 123 -4.53 10.72 -5.65
CA ASP A 123 -4.77 12.08 -6.13
C ASP A 123 -3.51 12.72 -6.73
N GLY A 124 -2.45 11.93 -6.96
CA GLY A 124 -1.19 12.41 -7.49
C GLY A 124 -0.36 13.25 -6.52
N LYS A 125 -0.48 13.01 -5.20
CA LYS A 125 0.25 13.74 -4.16
C LYS A 125 0.96 12.77 -3.23
N PHE A 126 2.20 13.04 -2.89
CA PHE A 126 2.87 12.43 -1.74
C PHE A 126 2.85 13.37 -0.55
N LEU A 127 2.37 12.87 0.57
CA LEU A 127 2.42 13.56 1.84
C LEU A 127 3.44 12.87 2.73
N PHE A 128 4.38 13.66 3.24
CA PHE A 128 5.41 13.19 4.16
C PHE A 128 5.19 13.82 5.53
N ASN A 129 5.34 13.03 6.57
CA ASN A 129 5.30 13.50 7.94
C ASN A 129 6.42 12.86 8.73
N ASN A 130 7.47 13.62 9.02
CA ASN A 130 8.65 13.12 9.71
C ASN A 130 9.26 11.87 9.03
N THR A 131 9.27 11.86 7.68
CA THR A 131 9.70 10.74 6.83
C THR A 131 11.18 10.86 6.51
N GLU A 132 11.92 9.76 6.56
CA GLU A 132 13.34 9.72 6.20
C GLU A 132 13.56 9.99 4.71
N LEU A 133 14.63 10.71 4.39
CA LEU A 133 14.96 11.08 3.01
C LEU A 133 15.14 9.84 2.12
N GLU A 134 15.66 8.75 2.68
CA GLU A 134 15.78 7.48 1.95
C GLU A 134 14.42 6.93 1.49
N GLU A 135 13.40 6.98 2.34
CA GLU A 135 12.05 6.55 1.99
C GLU A 135 11.38 7.48 0.95
N ILE A 136 11.65 8.79 1.06
CA ILE A 136 11.20 9.77 0.07
C ILE A 136 11.87 9.51 -1.28
N ALA A 137 13.19 9.24 -1.29
CA ALA A 137 13.93 8.94 -2.49
C ALA A 137 13.41 7.66 -3.20
N LYS A 138 13.11 6.60 -2.45
CA LYS A 138 12.49 5.38 -3.02
C LYS A 138 11.17 5.68 -3.71
N GLN A 139 10.30 6.52 -3.11
CA GLN A 139 9.03 6.89 -3.72
C GLN A 139 9.22 7.73 -4.99
N ILE A 140 10.14 8.71 -4.98
CA ILE A 140 10.49 9.53 -6.14
C ILE A 140 11.06 8.64 -7.25
N SER A 141 12.00 7.75 -6.93
CA SER A 141 12.61 6.82 -7.89
C SER A 141 11.54 6.01 -8.64
N ARG A 142 10.56 5.45 -7.93
CA ARG A 142 9.48 4.69 -8.56
C ARG A 142 8.55 5.56 -9.43
N TRP A 143 8.30 6.81 -9.02
CA TRP A 143 7.37 7.68 -9.75
C TRP A 143 7.93 8.28 -11.01
N TYR A 144 9.24 8.59 -11.00
CA TYR A 144 9.92 9.23 -12.12
C TYR A 144 10.78 8.25 -12.93
N ASP A 145 10.82 6.98 -12.51
CA ASP A 145 11.67 5.93 -13.13
C ASP A 145 13.14 6.37 -13.20
N VAL A 146 13.67 6.85 -12.07
CA VAL A 146 15.04 7.33 -11.91
C VAL A 146 15.75 6.62 -10.77
N GLU A 147 17.07 6.50 -10.88
CA GLU A 147 17.92 6.03 -9.78
C GLU A 147 18.44 7.22 -8.97
N ILE A 148 18.31 7.17 -7.64
CA ILE A 148 18.79 8.20 -6.73
C ILE A 148 19.91 7.63 -5.87
N PHE A 149 21.07 8.27 -5.93
CA PHE A 149 22.24 7.90 -5.16
C PHE A 149 22.58 8.97 -4.13
N PHE A 150 22.89 8.54 -2.92
CA PHE A 150 23.34 9.42 -1.85
C PHE A 150 24.86 9.47 -1.83
N SER A 151 25.44 10.65 -2.04
CA SER A 151 26.89 10.87 -1.90
C SER A 151 27.37 10.82 -0.44
N ASN A 152 26.44 10.99 0.51
CA ASN A 152 26.69 10.91 1.94
C ASN A 152 25.59 10.11 2.64
N GLU A 153 25.96 8.98 3.24
CA GLU A 153 25.02 8.09 3.94
C GLU A 153 24.29 8.77 5.12
N SER A 154 24.91 9.77 5.76
CA SER A 154 24.30 10.46 6.91
C SER A 154 23.01 11.22 6.57
N VAL A 155 22.85 11.64 5.31
CA VAL A 155 21.65 12.40 4.89
C VAL A 155 20.42 11.50 4.70
N LYS A 156 20.58 10.20 4.53
CA LYS A 156 19.48 9.25 4.37
C LYS A 156 18.48 9.32 5.51
N LYS A 157 18.96 9.51 6.74
CA LYS A 157 18.14 9.55 7.96
C LYS A 157 17.59 10.93 8.30
N VAL A 158 17.92 11.95 7.50
CA VAL A 158 17.30 13.28 7.67
C VAL A 158 15.81 13.19 7.39
N ARG A 159 15.00 13.79 8.25
CA ARG A 159 13.55 13.66 8.18
C ARG A 159 12.89 14.92 7.65
N PHE A 160 11.88 14.73 6.81
CA PHE A 160 11.13 15.80 6.17
C PHE A 160 9.64 15.68 6.43
N THR A 161 8.99 16.85 6.49
CA THR A 161 7.54 16.97 6.49
C THR A 161 7.14 17.91 5.36
N GLY A 162 6.23 17.49 4.50
CA GLY A 162 5.80 18.28 3.34
C GLY A 162 4.94 17.49 2.38
N ALA A 163 4.79 18.03 1.18
CA ALA A 163 4.04 17.41 0.09
C ALA A 163 4.75 17.60 -1.25
N ILE A 164 4.73 16.57 -2.07
CA ILE A 164 5.16 16.60 -3.48
C ILE A 164 3.96 16.30 -4.37
N VAL A 165 3.81 17.06 -5.48
CA VAL A 165 2.74 16.84 -6.46
C VAL A 165 3.35 16.22 -7.71
N LYS A 166 2.83 15.08 -8.14
CA LYS A 166 3.35 14.21 -9.22
C LYS A 166 3.58 14.91 -10.57
N PHE A 167 2.83 15.96 -10.86
CA PHE A 167 2.87 16.59 -12.20
C PHE A 167 3.85 17.76 -12.31
N LYS A 168 4.70 17.97 -11.32
CA LYS A 168 5.80 18.93 -11.44
C LYS A 168 7.01 18.25 -12.06
N PRO A 169 7.76 18.92 -12.97
CA PRO A 169 9.04 18.43 -13.45
C PRO A 169 9.96 18.10 -12.26
N LEU A 170 10.83 17.10 -12.42
CA LEU A 170 11.78 16.71 -11.38
C LEU A 170 12.69 17.88 -11.00
N ASP A 171 13.03 18.75 -11.96
CA ASP A 171 13.86 19.94 -11.75
C ASP A 171 13.26 20.95 -10.79
N ASP A 172 11.93 20.91 -10.57
CA ASP A 172 11.24 21.78 -9.60
C ASP A 172 11.27 21.24 -8.15
N LEU A 173 11.85 20.06 -7.94
CA LEU A 173 11.89 19.37 -6.64
C LEU A 173 13.26 19.47 -5.95
N VAL A 174 14.27 20.00 -6.64
CA VAL A 174 15.67 20.10 -6.16
C VAL A 174 16.01 21.53 -5.75
#